data_bf0d686ee2e8a123422bc1d954c888aa
#
_entry.id   bf0d686ee2e8a123422bc1d954c888aa
#
_cell.length_a   1.000
_cell.length_b   1.000
_cell.length_c   1.000
_cell.angle_alpha   90.00
_cell.angle_beta   90.00
_cell.angle_gamma   90.00
#
_symmetry.space_group_name_H-M   'P 1'
#
loop_
_entity.id
_entity.type
_entity.pdbx_description
1 polymer ?
#
loop_
_entity_poly.entity_id
_entity_poly.type
_entity_poly.pdbx_seq_one_letter_code
_entity_poly.pdbx_strand_id
1 'polypeptide(L)'
;MKPSSLFKQLKKRLRLRKRWLSLGFFITAALVAASLYSFKAANDPAPADHDARPADESVAASAYMRAPEAIDTSAQSDALQLIQQGGPFDVYSNRMYVCGQLQEHLGTMKAEEVLSLHREHPDWQIDVEDNNKVVFTQRIDDLSPECKENAYFGLDKDGNLSLFDGPPQDEKVLRTFFQMNIEYLESSLPPDTVRQLREGIPIADLAEYNSVLSTFSEFALEQSDAM
;
A
#
# COMPACT_ATOMS: atom_id res chain seq x y z
N MET A 1 -36.67 -43.61 10.65
CA MET A 1 -35.47 -42.82 10.41
C MET A 1 -35.44 -41.65 11.39
N LYS A 2 -34.44 -41.60 12.29
CA LYS A 2 -34.35 -40.58 13.35
C LYS A 2 -33.67 -39.33 12.80
N PRO A 3 -34.22 -38.11 13.01
CA PRO A 3 -33.59 -36.88 12.51
C PRO A 3 -32.32 -36.59 13.30
N SER A 4 -31.26 -36.31 12.54
CA SER A 4 -29.87 -36.23 12.92
C SER A 4 -29.56 -35.16 13.96
N SER A 5 -28.61 -35.50 14.83
CA SER A 5 -28.05 -34.70 15.95
C SER A 5 -27.45 -33.34 15.56
N LEU A 6 -27.27 -33.05 14.28
CA LEU A 6 -26.71 -31.82 13.73
C LEU A 6 -27.59 -30.57 14.01
N PHE A 7 -28.93 -30.70 14.00
CA PHE A 7 -29.84 -29.59 14.28
C PHE A 7 -29.77 -29.09 15.74
N LYS A 8 -29.43 -29.97 16.72
CA LYS A 8 -29.29 -29.58 18.13
C LYS A 8 -28.01 -28.78 18.37
N GLN A 9 -26.95 -29.06 17.64
CA GLN A 9 -25.67 -28.31 17.77
C GLN A 9 -25.74 -26.92 17.15
N LEU A 10 -26.43 -26.75 16.02
CA LEU A 10 -26.63 -25.42 15.40
C LEU A 10 -27.47 -24.49 16.30
N LYS A 11 -28.50 -25.01 16.97
CA LYS A 11 -29.36 -24.20 17.86
C LYS A 11 -28.64 -23.70 19.11
N LYS A 12 -27.61 -24.44 19.60
CA LYS A 12 -26.78 -24.04 20.72
C LYS A 12 -25.78 -22.91 20.37
N ARG A 13 -25.21 -22.93 19.17
CA ARG A 13 -24.32 -21.86 18.68
C ARG A 13 -25.04 -20.54 18.41
N LEU A 14 -26.28 -20.60 17.93
CA LEU A 14 -27.09 -19.41 17.69
C LEU A 14 -27.56 -18.69 18.96
N ARG A 15 -27.75 -19.43 20.09
CA ARG A 15 -28.13 -18.80 21.38
C ARG A 15 -26.95 -18.08 22.05
N LEU A 16 -25.71 -18.52 21.83
CA LEU A 16 -24.51 -17.85 22.35
C LEU A 16 -24.25 -16.54 21.62
N ARG A 17 -24.47 -16.48 20.28
CA ARG A 17 -24.31 -15.24 19.50
C ARG A 17 -25.29 -14.13 19.88
N LYS A 18 -26.55 -14.49 20.25
CA LYS A 18 -27.54 -13.48 20.69
C LYS A 18 -27.20 -12.81 22.03
N ARG A 19 -26.50 -13.50 22.95
CA ARG A 19 -26.06 -12.90 24.20
C ARG A 19 -24.84 -11.98 24.06
N TRP A 20 -23.99 -12.21 23.07
CA TRP A 20 -22.83 -11.34 22.80
C TRP A 20 -23.23 -10.07 22.03
N LEU A 21 -24.26 -10.13 21.19
CA LEU A 21 -24.77 -8.97 20.48
C LEU A 21 -25.44 -7.95 21.42
N SER A 22 -26.08 -8.38 22.51
CA SER A 22 -26.67 -7.47 23.49
C SER A 22 -25.61 -6.79 24.36
N LEU A 23 -24.49 -7.47 24.69
CA LEU A 23 -23.38 -6.88 25.44
C LEU A 23 -22.65 -5.79 24.62
N GLY A 24 -22.43 -6.03 23.31
CA GLY A 24 -21.78 -5.07 22.39
C GLY A 24 -22.58 -3.77 22.26
N PHE A 25 -23.92 -3.85 22.27
CA PHE A 25 -24.77 -2.66 22.14
C PHE A 25 -24.70 -1.74 23.37
N PHE A 26 -24.55 -2.29 24.57
CA PHE A 26 -24.40 -1.47 25.78
C PHE A 26 -23.04 -0.79 25.87
N ILE A 27 -21.97 -1.42 25.39
CA ILE A 27 -20.63 -0.84 25.40
C ILE A 27 -20.53 0.32 24.40
N THR A 28 -21.13 0.21 23.21
CA THR A 28 -21.14 1.30 22.21
C THR A 28 -21.98 2.48 22.66
N ALA A 29 -23.10 2.26 23.34
CA ALA A 29 -23.94 3.33 23.90
C ALA A 29 -23.22 4.10 25.04
N ALA A 30 -22.42 3.41 25.87
CA ALA A 30 -21.63 4.05 26.93
C ALA A 30 -20.48 4.91 26.39
N LEU A 31 -19.82 4.46 25.29
CA LEU A 31 -18.74 5.22 24.65
C LEU A 31 -19.24 6.49 23.94
N VAL A 32 -20.44 6.45 23.34
CA VAL A 32 -21.06 7.63 22.70
C VAL A 32 -21.48 8.65 23.77
N ALA A 33 -21.99 8.21 24.92
CA ALA A 33 -22.34 9.11 26.02
C ALA A 33 -21.09 9.79 26.64
N ALA A 34 -19.97 9.07 26.76
CA ALA A 34 -18.71 9.60 27.26
C ALA A 34 -18.10 10.66 26.31
N SER A 35 -18.23 10.48 24.98
CA SER A 35 -17.72 11.44 24.00
C SER A 35 -18.51 12.76 23.99
N LEU A 36 -19.80 12.72 24.26
CA LEU A 36 -20.63 13.94 24.38
C LEU A 36 -20.36 14.72 25.66
N TYR A 37 -19.92 14.06 26.72
CA TYR A 37 -19.54 14.73 27.98
C TYR A 37 -18.17 15.43 27.89
N SER A 38 -17.23 14.88 27.12
CA SER A 38 -15.90 15.48 26.92
C SER A 38 -15.91 16.73 26.05
N PHE A 39 -16.92 16.90 25.18
CA PHE A 39 -17.00 18.05 24.29
C PHE A 39 -17.48 19.34 24.99
N LYS A 40 -18.04 19.24 26.21
CA LYS A 40 -18.59 20.36 26.95
C LYS A 40 -17.61 21.04 27.92
N ALA A 41 -16.44 20.42 28.15
CA ALA A 41 -15.42 20.87 29.09
C ALA A 41 -14.22 21.60 28.45
N ALA A 42 -14.22 21.82 27.13
CA ALA A 42 -13.08 22.33 26.37
C ALA A 42 -13.22 23.78 25.89
N ASN A 43 -14.00 24.64 26.58
CA ASN A 43 -14.15 26.03 26.22
C ASN A 43 -13.77 27.01 27.37
N ASP A 44 -12.62 26.76 28.03
CA ASP A 44 -12.00 27.79 28.87
C ASP A 44 -10.55 28.01 28.38
N PRO A 45 -10.10 29.24 28.10
CA PRO A 45 -8.73 29.54 27.71
C PRO A 45 -7.83 29.59 28.93
N ALA A 46 -6.89 28.63 29.02
CA ALA A 46 -5.81 28.65 30.00
C ALA A 46 -4.49 29.14 29.36
N PRO A 47 -3.60 29.77 30.15
CA PRO A 47 -2.50 30.57 29.63
C PRO A 47 -1.34 29.75 29.06
N ALA A 48 -0.65 30.38 28.09
CA ALA A 48 0.52 29.84 27.44
C ALA A 48 1.68 29.61 28.42
N ASP A 49 2.20 28.40 28.45
CA ASP A 49 3.55 28.13 28.90
C ASP A 49 4.29 27.30 27.83
N HIS A 50 5.41 27.86 27.40
CA HIS A 50 6.33 27.28 26.42
C HIS A 50 7.04 26.11 27.05
N ASP A 51 6.95 24.95 26.43
CA ASP A 51 7.95 23.89 26.22
C ASP A 51 7.24 22.57 25.91
N ALA A 52 6.68 22.47 24.71
CA ALA A 52 6.33 21.19 24.14
C ALA A 52 7.07 21.02 22.79
N ARG A 53 8.13 20.25 22.83
CA ARG A 53 8.85 19.71 21.69
C ARG A 53 7.84 19.06 20.76
N PRO A 54 7.71 19.43 19.48
CA PRO A 54 6.85 18.69 18.56
C PRO A 54 7.46 17.31 18.36
N ALA A 55 6.69 16.28 18.65
CA ALA A 55 6.98 14.92 18.24
C ALA A 55 6.88 14.84 16.71
N ASP A 56 8.02 14.91 16.06
CA ASP A 56 8.18 14.75 14.61
C ASP A 56 8.34 13.26 14.32
N GLU A 57 7.24 12.50 14.48
CA GLU A 57 7.29 11.02 14.43
C GLU A 57 6.54 10.42 13.24
N SER A 58 6.14 11.21 12.26
CA SER A 58 5.33 10.68 11.15
C SER A 58 5.87 10.93 9.73
N VAL A 59 7.04 11.56 9.59
CA VAL A 59 7.51 12.03 8.27
C VAL A 59 8.17 10.90 7.46
N ALA A 60 8.85 9.95 8.12
CA ALA A 60 9.57 8.89 7.42
C ALA A 60 8.63 7.88 6.73
N ALA A 61 7.58 7.42 7.40
CA ALA A 61 6.62 6.46 6.82
C ALA A 61 5.79 7.10 5.67
N SER A 62 5.50 8.40 5.77
CA SER A 62 4.74 9.13 4.76
C SER A 62 5.51 9.33 3.45
N ALA A 63 6.85 9.39 3.48
CA ALA A 63 7.66 9.52 2.28
C ALA A 63 7.65 8.27 1.40
N TYR A 64 7.44 7.10 1.99
CA TYR A 64 7.37 5.82 1.28
C TYR A 64 5.95 5.46 0.82
N MET A 65 4.93 6.04 1.44
CA MET A 65 3.55 6.05 0.98
C MET A 65 3.30 7.26 0.07
N ARG A 66 4.03 7.33 -1.06
CA ARG A 66 3.88 8.44 -2.00
C ARG A 66 2.42 8.51 -2.46
N ALA A 67 1.76 9.61 -2.13
CA ALA A 67 0.43 9.92 -2.66
C ALA A 67 0.46 9.79 -4.20
N PRO A 68 -0.60 9.31 -4.84
CA PRO A 68 -0.67 9.23 -6.28
C PRO A 68 -0.39 10.62 -6.86
N GLU A 69 0.68 10.74 -7.67
CA GLU A 69 0.94 11.97 -8.42
C GLU A 69 -0.31 12.29 -9.23
N ALA A 70 -0.81 13.50 -9.07
CA ALA A 70 -1.96 13.98 -9.84
C ALA A 70 -1.65 13.81 -11.34
N ILE A 71 -2.63 13.30 -12.08
CA ILE A 71 -2.54 13.17 -13.55
C ILE A 71 -2.23 14.57 -14.10
N ASP A 72 -1.08 14.72 -14.77
CA ASP A 72 -0.73 15.97 -15.46
C ASP A 72 -1.63 16.13 -16.68
N THR A 73 -2.68 16.91 -16.51
CA THR A 73 -3.69 17.17 -17.55
C THR A 73 -3.09 17.84 -18.77
N SER A 74 -1.98 18.59 -18.63
CA SER A 74 -1.32 19.27 -19.75
C SER A 74 -0.57 18.28 -20.62
N ALA A 75 0.23 17.39 -20.03
CA ALA A 75 0.96 16.34 -20.75
C ALA A 75 0.00 15.39 -21.47
N GLN A 76 -1.12 15.05 -20.84
CA GLN A 76 -2.14 14.20 -21.43
C GLN A 76 -2.81 14.88 -22.67
N SER A 77 -3.05 16.19 -22.61
CA SER A 77 -3.60 16.95 -23.74
C SER A 77 -2.63 16.97 -24.93
N ASP A 78 -1.35 17.15 -24.67
CA ASP A 78 -0.31 17.15 -25.71
C ASP A 78 -0.17 15.77 -26.36
N ALA A 79 -0.19 14.70 -25.57
CA ALA A 79 -0.19 13.33 -26.07
C ALA A 79 -1.37 13.05 -27.01
N LEU A 80 -2.58 13.47 -26.63
CA LEU A 80 -3.77 13.30 -27.46
C LEU A 80 -3.68 14.08 -28.79
N GLN A 81 -3.09 15.28 -28.80
CA GLN A 81 -2.86 16.04 -30.05
C GLN A 81 -1.86 15.35 -30.98
N LEU A 82 -0.76 14.81 -30.43
CA LEU A 82 0.23 14.05 -31.20
C LEU A 82 -0.40 12.81 -31.84
N ILE A 83 -1.24 12.09 -31.09
CA ILE A 83 -1.93 10.89 -31.59
C ILE A 83 -2.87 11.24 -32.75
N GLN A 84 -3.62 12.35 -32.65
CA GLN A 84 -4.52 12.78 -33.73
C GLN A 84 -3.81 13.12 -35.05
N GLN A 85 -2.55 13.51 -34.99
CA GLN A 85 -1.75 13.96 -36.16
C GLN A 85 -0.84 12.86 -36.72
N GLY A 86 -0.69 11.73 -36.00
CA GLY A 86 0.26 10.67 -36.34
C GLY A 86 -0.38 9.30 -36.57
N GLY A 87 0.46 8.28 -36.51
CA GLY A 87 0.11 6.86 -36.57
C GLY A 87 0.68 6.14 -37.79
N PRO A 88 0.68 4.79 -37.79
CA PRO A 88 0.25 3.91 -36.70
C PRO A 88 1.19 3.92 -35.50
N PHE A 89 0.69 3.53 -34.33
CA PHE A 89 1.42 3.52 -33.06
C PHE A 89 1.62 2.11 -32.52
N ASP A 90 2.78 1.84 -31.91
CA ASP A 90 2.99 0.66 -31.10
C ASP A 90 2.48 0.95 -29.69
N VAL A 91 1.42 0.23 -29.29
CA VAL A 91 0.66 0.52 -28.08
C VAL A 91 1.01 -0.45 -26.98
N TYR A 92 1.29 0.10 -25.80
CA TYR A 92 1.61 -0.65 -24.60
C TYR A 92 0.64 -0.31 -23.48
N SER A 93 0.29 -1.31 -22.66
CA SER A 93 -0.37 -1.15 -21.37
C SER A 93 0.67 -1.31 -20.27
N ASN A 94 0.76 -0.34 -19.36
CA ASN A 94 1.62 -0.38 -18.20
C ASN A 94 0.75 -0.34 -16.93
N ARG A 95 0.69 -1.47 -16.20
CA ARG A 95 0.01 -1.55 -14.92
C ARG A 95 1.01 -1.36 -13.79
N MET A 96 0.87 -0.24 -13.06
CA MET A 96 1.75 0.13 -11.94
C MET A 96 1.12 -0.32 -10.63
N TYR A 97 1.70 -1.34 -10.03
CA TYR A 97 1.37 -1.86 -8.71
C TYR A 97 2.30 -1.28 -7.64
N VAL A 98 1.94 -1.41 -6.37
CA VAL A 98 2.81 -0.95 -5.27
C VAL A 98 4.14 -1.71 -5.17
N CYS A 99 4.20 -2.93 -5.68
CA CYS A 99 5.39 -3.78 -5.68
C CYS A 99 6.22 -3.68 -6.98
N GLY A 100 5.70 -3.10 -8.05
CA GLY A 100 6.38 -3.01 -9.35
C GLY A 100 5.43 -2.70 -10.49
N GLN A 101 5.90 -2.86 -11.71
CA GLN A 101 5.10 -2.59 -12.91
C GLN A 101 5.06 -3.81 -13.82
N LEU A 102 3.94 -3.96 -14.52
CA LEU A 102 3.73 -4.97 -15.54
C LEU A 102 3.40 -4.26 -16.87
N GLN A 103 4.28 -4.40 -17.86
CA GLN A 103 4.08 -3.83 -19.19
C GLN A 103 3.70 -4.94 -20.17
N GLU A 104 2.68 -4.69 -20.98
CA GLU A 104 2.16 -5.58 -22.00
C GLU A 104 2.04 -4.84 -23.34
N HIS A 105 2.52 -5.45 -24.42
CA HIS A 105 2.36 -4.92 -25.77
C HIS A 105 0.97 -5.27 -26.32
N LEU A 106 0.15 -4.26 -26.57
CA LEU A 106 -1.21 -4.44 -27.08
C LEU A 106 -1.25 -4.57 -28.63
N GLY A 107 -0.15 -4.25 -29.30
CA GLY A 107 -0.02 -4.31 -30.74
C GLY A 107 0.08 -2.94 -31.41
N THR A 108 0.10 -2.94 -32.74
CA THR A 108 0.13 -1.72 -33.53
C THR A 108 -1.30 -1.26 -33.83
N MET A 109 -1.64 -0.01 -33.47
CA MET A 109 -2.99 0.57 -33.59
C MET A 109 -2.97 1.87 -34.36
N LYS A 110 -4.07 2.16 -35.08
CA LYS A 110 -4.29 3.47 -35.69
C LYS A 110 -4.70 4.50 -34.64
N ALA A 111 -4.54 5.78 -34.98
CA ALA A 111 -4.94 6.89 -34.10
C ALA A 111 -6.39 6.75 -33.56
N GLU A 112 -7.33 6.38 -34.41
CA GLU A 112 -8.75 6.21 -34.05
C GLU A 112 -8.95 5.11 -32.98
N GLU A 113 -8.21 3.99 -33.09
CA GLU A 113 -8.25 2.86 -32.15
C GLU A 113 -7.65 3.25 -30.81
N VAL A 114 -6.51 3.97 -30.82
CA VAL A 114 -5.88 4.51 -29.61
C VAL A 114 -6.81 5.48 -28.87
N LEU A 115 -7.44 6.41 -29.61
CA LEU A 115 -8.40 7.36 -29.03
C LEU A 115 -9.68 6.67 -28.55
N SER A 116 -10.09 5.55 -29.16
CA SER A 116 -11.20 4.75 -28.65
C SER A 116 -10.88 4.08 -27.33
N LEU A 117 -9.70 3.47 -27.25
CA LEU A 117 -9.20 2.84 -26.02
C LEU A 117 -9.08 3.85 -24.88
N HIS A 118 -8.60 5.06 -25.14
CA HIS A 118 -8.55 6.12 -24.12
C HIS A 118 -9.96 6.54 -23.66
N ARG A 119 -10.95 6.60 -24.54
CA ARG A 119 -12.34 6.91 -24.14
C ARG A 119 -13.00 5.81 -23.32
N GLU A 120 -12.60 4.56 -23.54
CA GLU A 120 -13.07 3.41 -22.74
C GLU A 120 -12.45 3.38 -21.36
N HIS A 121 -11.21 3.93 -21.23
CA HIS A 121 -10.44 3.98 -19.98
C HIS A 121 -9.96 5.41 -19.67
N PRO A 122 -10.87 6.33 -19.30
CA PRO A 122 -10.54 7.75 -19.09
C PRO A 122 -9.66 7.98 -17.84
N ASP A 123 -9.59 7.00 -16.95
CA ASP A 123 -8.75 6.96 -15.74
C ASP A 123 -7.30 6.53 -16.03
N TRP A 124 -7.00 6.02 -17.22
CA TRP A 124 -5.65 5.67 -17.61
C TRP A 124 -4.91 6.89 -18.12
N GLN A 125 -3.69 7.06 -17.64
CA GLN A 125 -2.79 8.08 -18.16
C GLN A 125 -2.27 7.62 -19.53
N ILE A 126 -2.21 8.54 -20.49
CA ILE A 126 -1.68 8.28 -21.84
C ILE A 126 -0.44 9.13 -22.08
N ASP A 127 0.63 8.49 -22.54
CA ASP A 127 1.88 9.11 -22.87
C ASP A 127 2.33 8.68 -24.29
N VAL A 128 3.01 9.57 -25.01
CA VAL A 128 3.61 9.27 -26.32
C VAL A 128 5.12 9.34 -26.17
N GLU A 129 5.77 8.19 -26.30
CA GLU A 129 7.22 8.05 -26.32
C GLU A 129 7.70 7.92 -27.76
N ASP A 130 8.84 8.55 -28.10
CA ASP A 130 9.52 8.40 -29.40
C ASP A 130 8.62 8.57 -30.65
N ASN A 131 7.63 9.46 -30.57
CA ASN A 131 6.67 9.80 -31.65
C ASN A 131 5.81 8.64 -32.21
N ASN A 132 6.09 7.39 -31.88
CA ASN A 132 5.39 6.23 -32.43
C ASN A 132 4.98 5.20 -31.38
N LYS A 133 5.46 5.33 -30.15
CA LYS A 133 5.12 4.45 -29.04
C LYS A 133 4.13 5.16 -28.11
N VAL A 134 2.97 4.56 -27.92
CA VAL A 134 1.95 5.02 -26.97
C VAL A 134 1.89 4.10 -25.78
N VAL A 135 1.94 4.66 -24.59
CA VAL A 135 1.88 3.93 -23.34
C VAL A 135 0.65 4.36 -22.54
N PHE A 136 -0.24 3.42 -22.27
CA PHE A 136 -1.34 3.60 -21.34
C PHE A 136 -0.90 3.13 -19.96
N THR A 137 -0.93 4.02 -18.98
CA THR A 137 -0.55 3.70 -17.61
C THR A 137 -1.76 3.67 -16.71
N GLN A 138 -2.03 2.50 -16.12
CA GLN A 138 -3.02 2.29 -15.07
C GLN A 138 -2.30 2.14 -13.73
N ARG A 139 -2.68 2.96 -12.74
CA ARG A 139 -2.21 2.79 -11.34
C ARG A 139 -3.17 1.89 -10.58
N ILE A 140 -2.62 0.87 -9.95
CA ILE A 140 -3.37 -0.11 -9.16
C ILE A 140 -2.81 -0.09 -7.74
N ASP A 141 -3.62 0.38 -6.80
CA ASP A 141 -3.25 0.44 -5.38
C ASP A 141 -3.43 -0.94 -4.74
N ASP A 142 -2.66 -1.90 -5.25
CA ASP A 142 -2.62 -3.29 -4.78
C ASP A 142 -1.28 -3.93 -5.20
N LEU A 143 -1.04 -5.15 -4.72
CA LEU A 143 0.05 -6.01 -5.19
C LEU A 143 -0.31 -6.65 -6.54
N SER A 144 0.68 -6.86 -7.40
CA SER A 144 0.50 -7.68 -8.59
C SER A 144 0.16 -9.14 -8.21
N PRO A 145 -0.48 -9.92 -9.10
CA PRO A 145 -0.72 -11.34 -8.85
C PRO A 145 0.57 -12.11 -8.50
N GLU A 146 1.66 -11.84 -9.19
CA GLU A 146 2.97 -12.46 -8.92
C GLU A 146 3.51 -12.08 -7.55
N CYS A 147 3.39 -10.80 -7.15
CA CYS A 147 3.80 -10.37 -5.82
C CYS A 147 2.98 -11.03 -4.70
N LYS A 148 1.67 -11.21 -4.90
CA LYS A 148 0.81 -11.90 -3.92
C LYS A 148 1.19 -13.36 -3.70
N GLU A 149 1.82 -13.99 -4.70
CA GLU A 149 2.24 -15.39 -4.61
C GLU A 149 3.67 -15.54 -4.11
N ASN A 150 4.57 -14.60 -4.48
CA ASN A 150 6.01 -14.82 -4.34
C ASN A 150 6.77 -13.72 -3.60
N ALA A 151 6.13 -12.62 -3.18
CA ALA A 151 6.88 -11.53 -2.59
C ALA A 151 7.17 -11.72 -1.11
N TYR A 152 8.40 -11.35 -0.73
CA TYR A 152 8.91 -11.39 0.64
C TYR A 152 9.58 -10.07 1.00
N PHE A 153 9.31 -9.57 2.20
CA PHE A 153 10.17 -8.56 2.80
C PHE A 153 11.35 -9.21 3.49
N GLY A 154 12.51 -8.58 3.40
CA GLY A 154 13.70 -9.03 4.10
C GLY A 154 14.80 -7.99 4.09
N LEU A 155 15.94 -8.36 4.67
CA LEU A 155 17.16 -7.57 4.61
C LEU A 155 17.96 -7.98 3.37
N ASP A 156 18.38 -6.99 2.58
CA ASP A 156 19.38 -7.21 1.55
C ASP A 156 20.80 -7.27 2.15
N LYS A 157 21.80 -7.55 1.32
CA LYS A 157 23.21 -7.66 1.73
C LYS A 157 23.80 -6.36 2.29
N ASP A 158 23.22 -5.22 1.96
CA ASP A 158 23.65 -3.91 2.42
C ASP A 158 22.88 -3.47 3.70
N GLY A 159 21.98 -4.31 4.21
CA GLY A 159 21.20 -4.06 5.41
C GLY A 159 19.99 -3.16 5.19
N ASN A 160 19.51 -3.05 3.96
CA ASN A 160 18.28 -2.32 3.68
C ASN A 160 17.05 -3.24 3.81
N LEU A 161 15.93 -2.68 4.24
CA LEU A 161 14.64 -3.34 4.06
C LEU A 161 14.29 -3.33 2.58
N SER A 162 14.11 -4.52 2.02
CA SER A 162 13.85 -4.72 0.59
C SER A 162 12.72 -5.72 0.38
N LEU A 163 12.01 -5.55 -0.74
CA LEU A 163 11.03 -6.51 -1.25
C LEU A 163 11.70 -7.39 -2.28
N PHE A 164 11.49 -8.69 -2.20
CA PHE A 164 12.10 -9.70 -3.05
C PHE A 164 11.04 -10.50 -3.82
N ASP A 165 11.40 -10.99 -5.01
CA ASP A 165 10.67 -12.04 -5.72
C ASP A 165 11.22 -13.42 -5.26
N GLY A 166 10.55 -14.03 -4.30
CA GLY A 166 11.01 -15.20 -3.58
C GLY A 166 11.75 -14.86 -2.28
N PRO A 167 12.33 -15.87 -1.61
CA PRO A 167 13.08 -15.67 -0.38
C PRO A 167 14.30 -14.76 -0.58
N PRO A 168 14.67 -13.93 0.44
CA PRO A 168 15.82 -13.00 0.34
C PRO A 168 17.15 -13.65 -0.07
N GLN A 169 17.31 -14.94 0.22
CA GLN A 169 18.49 -15.74 -0.14
C GLN A 169 18.71 -15.86 -1.66
N ASP A 170 17.65 -15.69 -2.46
CA ASP A 170 17.72 -15.71 -3.92
C ASP A 170 18.22 -14.38 -4.51
N GLU A 171 18.37 -13.35 -3.67
CA GLU A 171 18.86 -12.00 -4.02
C GLU A 171 18.07 -11.28 -5.15
N LYS A 172 16.83 -11.70 -5.43
CA LYS A 172 15.99 -11.10 -6.46
C LYS A 172 15.22 -9.90 -5.91
N VAL A 173 15.88 -8.76 -5.77
CA VAL A 173 15.29 -7.55 -5.24
C VAL A 173 14.34 -6.93 -6.25
N LEU A 174 13.06 -6.75 -5.86
CA LEU A 174 12.05 -5.99 -6.60
C LEU A 174 12.11 -4.50 -6.28
N ARG A 175 12.29 -4.19 -4.98
CA ARG A 175 12.31 -2.81 -4.50
C ARG A 175 13.08 -2.70 -3.18
N THR A 176 13.92 -1.67 -3.06
CA THR A 176 14.59 -1.28 -1.81
C THR A 176 13.89 -0.07 -1.22
N PHE A 177 13.71 -0.03 0.11
CA PHE A 177 13.01 1.04 0.82
C PHE A 177 13.97 1.93 1.59
N PHE A 178 14.55 1.45 2.66
CA PHE A 178 15.43 2.21 3.52
C PHE A 178 16.48 1.34 4.20
N GLN A 179 17.57 1.95 4.55
CA GLN A 179 18.63 1.30 5.33
C GLN A 179 18.19 1.15 6.78
N MET A 180 18.43 -0.04 7.35
CA MET A 180 18.06 -0.38 8.70
C MET A 180 19.18 -0.11 9.70
N ASN A 181 18.83 0.40 10.88
CA ASN A 181 19.72 0.39 12.02
C ASN A 181 19.72 -1.01 12.65
N ILE A 182 20.65 -1.86 12.18
CA ILE A 182 20.68 -3.27 12.58
C ILE A 182 20.96 -3.44 14.08
N GLU A 183 21.82 -2.62 14.69
CA GLU A 183 22.13 -2.70 16.12
C GLU A 183 20.90 -2.36 16.97
N TYR A 184 20.18 -1.32 16.59
CA TYR A 184 18.94 -0.93 17.27
C TYR A 184 17.84 -1.99 17.09
N LEU A 185 17.70 -2.51 15.89
CA LEU A 185 16.73 -3.58 15.57
C LEU A 185 17.00 -4.84 16.40
N GLU A 186 18.25 -5.32 16.47
CA GLU A 186 18.63 -6.52 17.23
C GLU A 186 18.50 -6.35 18.75
N SER A 187 18.69 -5.11 19.24
CA SER A 187 18.54 -4.83 20.68
C SER A 187 17.08 -4.64 21.12
N SER A 188 16.21 -4.23 20.19
CA SER A 188 14.82 -3.84 20.49
C SER A 188 13.80 -4.94 20.19
N LEU A 189 14.08 -5.81 19.20
CA LEU A 189 13.15 -6.84 18.79
C LEU A 189 13.54 -8.24 19.34
N PRO A 190 12.53 -9.12 19.51
CA PRO A 190 12.79 -10.51 19.83
C PRO A 190 13.67 -11.18 18.76
N PRO A 191 14.61 -12.07 19.13
CA PRO A 191 15.50 -12.75 18.18
C PRO A 191 14.76 -13.50 17.08
N ASP A 192 13.55 -14.01 17.36
CA ASP A 192 12.71 -14.70 16.38
C ASP A 192 12.20 -13.75 15.28
N THR A 193 11.86 -12.51 15.64
CA THR A 193 11.42 -11.49 14.67
C THR A 193 12.57 -11.07 13.76
N VAL A 194 13.77 -10.86 14.33
CA VAL A 194 14.97 -10.55 13.55
C VAL A 194 15.31 -11.69 12.58
N ARG A 195 15.19 -12.94 13.06
CA ARG A 195 15.40 -14.12 12.22
C ARG A 195 14.39 -14.17 11.07
N GLN A 196 13.09 -13.97 11.33
CA GLN A 196 12.05 -13.92 10.30
C GLN A 196 12.36 -12.86 9.24
N LEU A 197 12.80 -11.66 9.66
CA LEU A 197 13.18 -10.61 8.72
C LEU A 197 14.37 -11.02 7.83
N ARG A 198 15.33 -11.78 8.37
CA ARG A 198 16.48 -12.29 7.60
C ARG A 198 16.12 -13.46 6.70
N GLU A 199 15.20 -14.32 7.14
CA GLU A 199 14.71 -15.46 6.36
C GLU A 199 13.71 -15.05 5.29
N GLY A 200 13.01 -13.92 5.51
CA GLY A 200 11.98 -13.36 4.66
C GLY A 200 10.59 -13.49 5.26
N ILE A 201 9.87 -12.37 5.26
CA ILE A 201 8.47 -12.28 5.69
C ILE A 201 7.60 -12.33 4.43
N PRO A 202 6.86 -13.42 4.16
CA PRO A 202 6.00 -13.50 2.99
C PRO A 202 4.85 -12.49 3.13
N ILE A 203 4.40 -11.93 2.00
CA ILE A 203 3.24 -11.05 1.94
C ILE A 203 2.28 -11.54 0.87
N ALA A 204 0.99 -11.55 1.19
CA ALA A 204 -0.06 -12.00 0.28
C ALA A 204 -1.04 -10.88 -0.12
N ASP A 205 -1.03 -9.76 0.60
CA ASP A 205 -1.94 -8.64 0.33
C ASP A 205 -1.32 -7.28 0.70
N LEU A 206 -2.02 -6.21 0.31
CA LEU A 206 -1.60 -4.83 0.55
C LEU A 206 -1.59 -4.48 2.05
N ALA A 207 -2.42 -5.11 2.87
CA ALA A 207 -2.47 -4.84 4.30
C ALA A 207 -1.23 -5.38 5.00
N GLU A 208 -0.79 -6.58 4.66
CA GLU A 208 0.46 -7.17 5.13
C GLU A 208 1.67 -6.36 4.66
N TYR A 209 1.68 -5.95 3.38
CA TYR A 209 2.71 -5.07 2.82
C TYR A 209 2.87 -3.77 3.63
N ASN A 210 1.76 -3.07 3.86
CA ASN A 210 1.77 -1.82 4.63
C ASN A 210 2.14 -2.05 6.10
N SER A 211 1.71 -3.17 6.68
CA SER A 211 2.02 -3.54 8.07
C SER A 211 3.53 -3.74 8.27
N VAL A 212 4.19 -4.44 7.35
CA VAL A 212 5.66 -4.63 7.42
C VAL A 212 6.37 -3.29 7.29
N LEU A 213 6.04 -2.47 6.30
CA LEU A 213 6.65 -1.15 6.12
C LEU A 213 6.46 -0.26 7.36
N SER A 214 5.25 -0.20 7.89
CA SER A 214 4.96 0.59 9.10
C SER A 214 5.73 0.08 10.32
N THR A 215 5.80 -1.25 10.52
CA THR A 215 6.48 -1.85 11.67
C THR A 215 7.99 -1.59 11.64
N PHE A 216 8.62 -1.69 10.47
CA PHE A 216 10.07 -1.57 10.38
C PHE A 216 10.56 -0.16 10.06
N SER A 217 9.68 0.79 9.71
CA SER A 217 10.07 2.18 9.45
C SER A 217 10.69 2.88 10.65
N GLU A 218 10.33 2.52 11.88
CA GLU A 218 10.94 3.05 13.12
C GLU A 218 12.39 2.62 13.33
N PHE A 219 12.86 1.59 12.59
CA PHE A 219 14.25 1.13 12.60
C PHE A 219 15.06 1.65 11.42
N ALA A 220 14.51 2.54 10.60
CA ALA A 220 15.22 3.16 9.50
C ALA A 220 16.35 4.06 10.06
N LEU A 221 17.52 4.01 9.41
CA LEU A 221 18.54 5.01 9.66
C LEU A 221 18.04 6.38 9.17
N GLU A 222 18.05 7.38 10.05
CA GLU A 222 17.78 8.75 9.64
C GLU A 222 18.80 9.15 8.57
N GLN A 223 18.32 9.49 7.39
CA GLN A 223 19.17 10.14 6.40
C GLN A 223 19.52 11.51 6.98
N SER A 224 20.73 11.62 7.56
CA SER A 224 21.28 12.94 7.87
C SER A 224 21.36 13.69 6.54
N ASP A 225 20.53 14.71 6.37
CA ASP A 225 20.61 15.64 5.26
C ASP A 225 22.05 16.12 5.15
N ALA A 226 22.78 15.56 4.18
CA ALA A 226 24.09 16.06 3.82
C ALA A 226 23.89 17.45 3.19
N MET A 227 24.15 18.49 4.01
CA MET A 227 24.28 19.87 3.54
C MET A 227 25.41 20.00 2.50
#